data_78e14899b45506cfdc3db13f6283fdf8
#
_entry.id   78e14899b45506cfdc3db13f6283fdf8
#
_cell.length_a   1.000
_cell.length_b   1.000
_cell.length_c   1.000
_cell.angle_alpha   90.00
_cell.angle_beta   90.00
_cell.angle_gamma   90.00
#
_symmetry.space_group_name_H-M   'P 1'
#
loop_
_entity.id
_entity.type
_entity.pdbx_description
1 polymer ?
#
loop_
_entity_poly.entity_id
_entity_poly.type
_entity_poly.pdbx_seq_one_letter_code
_entity_poly.pdbx_strand_id
1 'polypeptide(L)'
;MVTAQVPARDKPPTPHAGTGVIRGRVIRADTGEPLRRVQVRVDEWSTGDRSGPASTMSDDKGRYELTQLPAGRYQLKATRGGYVEVAYGQRRPFERGRPLELGDGAVLQNIDFALPPGAVVTGRVVDETGEAVAHVSVSLDRRRYIDGARRLVAQSGGSTDDRGEFRIFGVPPGDYVIAARFDTPDMGSRDRLRYVPTYYPATPVASEAQRVTVAAGQEVSGITIALARAAAATLRGVVRSSGQASLGPFTFVIAREIGGPQAYGQMAEAIAAGDGSFAIAGLLPGAYLVEARSPSESEFASKEVVVEGSDVAGVTLMLSKGATARGRIRFDTGDPPQGLRPSQIFVMATFVDPFGDQMGGMNGGPPVTHDDWTFELQGLRGRGFIRADTMSDWQMKRVRREGVDVTDTPLDFASDIDGLEIELTQRVTTISGGVSDDRGVALDATVIVFADDPAKWGPRSRFIETARPDQQGRFTIHGLPPGRYVAIAVGYLEPGEERDPDLLEGWRPRGTPFTLSEGETHALDLKLSAF
;
A
#
# COMPACT_ATOMS: atom_id res chain seq x y z
N MET A 1 -9.69 -21.68 55.76
CA MET A 1 -9.61 -20.65 54.71
C MET A 1 -8.24 -20.77 54.10
N VAL A 2 -8.15 -21.34 52.93
CA VAL A 2 -6.90 -21.44 52.16
C VAL A 2 -6.93 -20.32 51.15
N THR A 3 -6.05 -19.34 51.29
CA THR A 3 -5.89 -18.21 50.36
C THR A 3 -5.15 -18.71 49.14
N ALA A 4 -5.82 -18.79 48.00
CA ALA A 4 -5.20 -19.09 46.73
C ALA A 4 -4.33 -17.91 46.29
N GLN A 5 -3.04 -18.12 46.20
CA GLN A 5 -2.08 -17.16 45.66
C GLN A 5 -2.21 -17.11 44.13
N VAL A 6 -2.64 -15.94 43.61
CA VAL A 6 -2.69 -15.69 42.16
C VAL A 6 -1.26 -15.67 41.64
N PRO A 7 -0.90 -16.45 40.58
CA PRO A 7 0.44 -16.41 40.02
C PRO A 7 0.74 -15.01 39.45
N ALA A 8 1.92 -14.52 39.76
CA ALA A 8 2.42 -13.25 39.22
C ALA A 8 2.40 -13.32 37.68
N ARG A 9 1.69 -12.37 37.05
CA ARG A 9 1.77 -12.15 35.61
C ARG A 9 3.23 -11.89 35.25
N ASP A 10 3.77 -12.71 34.35
CA ASP A 10 5.07 -12.44 33.73
C ASP A 10 5.07 -11.01 33.20
N LYS A 11 6.00 -10.20 33.70
CA LYS A 11 6.27 -8.89 33.13
C LYS A 11 6.61 -9.08 31.66
N PRO A 12 5.98 -8.32 30.73
CA PRO A 12 6.45 -8.34 29.36
C PRO A 12 7.95 -8.02 29.34
N PRO A 13 8.74 -8.66 28.46
CA PRO A 13 10.17 -8.41 28.37
C PRO A 13 10.39 -6.91 28.17
N THR A 14 11.27 -6.34 28.98
CA THR A 14 11.66 -4.93 28.86
C THR A 14 12.29 -4.76 27.49
N PRO A 15 11.84 -3.78 26.67
CA PRO A 15 12.47 -3.53 25.37
C PRO A 15 13.97 -3.33 25.57
N HIS A 16 14.81 -4.05 24.83
CA HIS A 16 16.23 -3.83 24.84
C HIS A 16 16.52 -2.45 24.25
N ALA A 17 16.71 -1.45 25.11
CA ALA A 17 17.21 -0.15 24.69
C ALA A 17 18.59 -0.37 24.07
N GLY A 18 18.72 -0.09 22.78
CA GLY A 18 20.03 -0.14 22.11
C GLY A 18 20.96 0.96 22.59
N THR A 19 22.20 0.89 22.19
CA THR A 19 23.24 1.87 22.51
C THR A 19 23.64 2.73 21.31
N GLY A 20 23.03 2.49 20.14
CA GLY A 20 23.31 3.20 18.91
C GLY A 20 22.77 4.63 18.89
N VAL A 21 23.43 5.48 18.13
CA VAL A 21 23.11 6.91 18.01
C VAL A 21 23.16 7.34 16.54
N ILE A 22 22.18 8.15 16.12
CA ILE A 22 22.18 8.80 14.81
C ILE A 22 22.09 10.31 15.01
N ARG A 23 23.02 11.06 14.41
CA ARG A 23 23.12 12.52 14.53
C ARG A 23 23.24 13.18 13.17
N GLY A 24 22.67 14.37 13.04
CA GLY A 24 22.79 15.18 11.83
C GLY A 24 22.22 16.58 12.00
N ARG A 25 22.08 17.24 10.87
CA ARG A 25 21.50 18.58 10.77
C ARG A 25 20.36 18.60 9.77
N VAL A 26 19.42 19.48 10.03
CA VAL A 26 18.33 19.77 9.10
C VAL A 26 18.49 21.21 8.63
N ILE A 27 18.54 21.38 7.32
CA ILE A 27 18.69 22.69 6.68
C ILE A 27 17.56 22.91 5.67
N ARG A 28 17.34 24.14 5.32
CA ARG A 28 16.49 24.55 4.19
C ARG A 28 17.24 24.29 2.88
N ALA A 29 16.58 23.62 1.94
CA ALA A 29 17.25 23.13 0.74
C ALA A 29 17.72 24.23 -0.22
N ASP A 30 17.01 25.36 -0.27
CA ASP A 30 17.29 26.49 -1.17
C ASP A 30 18.31 27.49 -0.61
N THR A 31 18.34 27.69 0.72
CA THR A 31 19.22 28.73 1.36
C THR A 31 20.35 28.13 2.18
N GLY A 32 20.28 26.86 2.56
CA GLY A 32 21.23 26.22 3.48
C GLY A 32 21.08 26.65 4.95
N GLU A 33 20.07 27.46 5.27
CA GLU A 33 19.81 27.91 6.64
C GLU A 33 19.36 26.75 7.54
N PRO A 34 19.79 26.71 8.81
CA PRO A 34 19.37 25.67 9.75
C PRO A 34 17.87 25.75 10.03
N LEU A 35 17.21 24.62 10.05
CA LEU A 35 15.80 24.51 10.36
C LEU A 35 15.60 23.95 11.76
N ARG A 36 14.99 24.74 12.65
CA ARG A 36 14.56 24.34 14.00
C ARG A 36 13.18 23.68 13.99
N ARG A 37 12.90 22.88 15.02
CA ARG A 37 11.60 22.21 15.22
C ARG A 37 11.18 21.37 14.02
N VAL A 38 12.13 20.70 13.40
CA VAL A 38 11.87 19.67 12.41
C VAL A 38 11.79 18.35 13.17
N GLN A 39 10.70 17.61 13.01
CA GLN A 39 10.60 16.27 13.54
C GLN A 39 11.39 15.32 12.65
N VAL A 40 12.39 14.67 13.23
CA VAL A 40 13.12 13.55 12.61
C VAL A 40 12.67 12.27 13.29
N ARG A 41 12.18 11.30 12.50
CA ARG A 41 11.66 10.05 13.01
C ARG A 41 12.15 8.85 12.23
N VAL A 42 12.17 7.72 12.89
CA VAL A 42 12.31 6.42 12.24
C VAL A 42 11.00 6.10 11.53
N ASP A 43 11.05 5.85 10.22
CA ASP A 43 9.88 5.54 9.41
C ASP A 43 9.70 4.03 9.25
N GLU A 44 10.79 3.31 9.08
CA GLU A 44 10.81 1.86 8.94
C GLU A 44 11.98 1.25 9.72
N TRP A 45 11.72 0.12 10.36
CA TRP A 45 12.67 -0.57 11.20
C TRP A 45 12.60 -2.08 10.94
N SER A 46 13.71 -2.70 10.61
CA SER A 46 13.76 -4.13 10.24
C SER A 46 14.29 -5.03 11.36
N THR A 47 14.15 -4.65 12.62
CA THR A 47 14.39 -5.52 13.76
C THR A 47 13.08 -5.88 14.44
N GLY A 48 12.87 -7.14 14.80
CA GLY A 48 11.60 -7.68 15.28
C GLY A 48 11.04 -7.11 16.61
N ASP A 49 11.68 -6.08 17.18
CA ASP A 49 11.23 -5.42 18.41
C ASP A 49 10.66 -4.02 18.08
N ARG A 50 9.34 -3.90 18.06
CA ARG A 50 8.58 -2.68 17.78
C ARG A 50 8.36 -1.85 19.04
N SER A 51 9.38 -1.50 19.75
CA SER A 51 9.28 -0.48 20.81
C SER A 51 9.27 0.92 20.21
N GLY A 52 8.11 1.39 19.79
CA GLY A 52 7.73 2.74 19.41
C GLY A 52 8.63 3.50 18.40
N PRO A 53 8.11 4.42 17.60
CA PRO A 53 8.92 5.19 16.66
C PRO A 53 9.84 6.13 17.45
N ALA A 54 11.15 5.89 17.37
CA ALA A 54 12.12 6.86 17.86
C ALA A 54 11.98 8.15 17.05
N SER A 55 11.73 9.26 17.71
CA SER A 55 11.64 10.57 17.07
C SER A 55 12.28 11.65 17.95
N THR A 56 12.80 12.68 17.32
CA THR A 56 13.39 13.84 17.98
C THR A 56 13.10 15.12 17.20
N MET A 57 13.37 16.28 17.83
CA MET A 57 13.17 17.58 17.20
C MET A 57 14.53 18.27 17.01
N SER A 58 14.71 18.93 15.87
CA SER A 58 15.92 19.73 15.65
C SER A 58 15.95 20.99 16.52
N ASP A 59 17.15 21.35 16.99
CA ASP A 59 17.45 22.57 17.77
C ASP A 59 17.52 23.85 16.90
N ASP A 60 17.84 25.00 17.52
CA ASP A 60 17.93 26.28 16.81
C ASP A 60 19.07 26.33 15.77
N LYS A 61 20.02 25.40 15.83
CA LYS A 61 21.11 25.24 14.86
C LYS A 61 20.83 24.13 13.84
N GLY A 62 19.58 23.62 13.85
CA GLY A 62 19.15 22.54 12.98
C GLY A 62 19.68 21.16 13.40
N ARG A 63 20.36 21.01 14.53
CA ARG A 63 20.96 19.73 14.95
C ARG A 63 19.91 18.84 15.60
N TYR A 64 20.02 17.53 15.36
CA TYR A 64 19.18 16.53 15.98
C TYR A 64 19.98 15.31 16.40
N GLU A 65 19.45 14.54 17.34
CA GLU A 65 20.03 13.30 17.82
C GLU A 65 18.92 12.30 18.15
N LEU A 66 19.06 11.10 17.60
CA LEU A 66 18.28 9.90 17.95
C LEU A 66 19.19 8.98 18.75
N THR A 67 18.79 8.60 19.94
CA THR A 67 19.58 7.79 20.89
C THR A 67 18.86 6.49 21.23
N GLN A 68 19.58 5.59 21.89
CA GLN A 68 19.05 4.30 22.37
C GLN A 68 18.52 3.42 21.23
N LEU A 69 19.15 3.48 20.06
CA LEU A 69 18.77 2.67 18.92
C LEU A 69 19.48 1.31 18.95
N PRO A 70 18.74 0.20 18.82
CA PRO A 70 19.34 -1.11 18.61
C PRO A 70 20.15 -1.19 17.31
N ALA A 71 21.03 -2.16 17.17
CA ALA A 71 21.65 -2.46 15.88
C ALA A 71 20.57 -2.88 14.88
N GLY A 72 20.68 -2.41 13.63
CA GLY A 72 19.68 -2.72 12.61
C GLY A 72 19.69 -1.77 11.42
N ARG A 73 18.74 -1.99 10.54
CA ARG A 73 18.54 -1.18 9.33
C ARG A 73 17.41 -0.18 9.54
N TYR A 74 17.67 1.08 9.25
CA TYR A 74 16.78 2.20 9.54
C TYR A 74 16.43 2.98 8.29
N GLN A 75 15.20 3.47 8.21
CA GLN A 75 14.79 4.55 7.32
C GLN A 75 14.34 5.74 8.16
N LEU A 76 14.89 6.92 7.85
CA LEU A 76 14.56 8.15 8.57
C LEU A 76 13.79 9.11 7.67
N LYS A 77 12.85 9.85 8.27
CA LYS A 77 12.14 10.96 7.64
C LYS A 77 12.21 12.22 8.49
N ALA A 78 12.26 13.35 7.80
CA ALA A 78 12.21 14.68 8.41
C ALA A 78 10.98 15.45 7.92
N THR A 79 10.16 15.95 8.85
CA THR A 79 8.90 16.66 8.57
C THR A 79 8.82 17.99 9.31
N ARG A 80 8.30 19.02 8.62
CA ARG A 80 7.98 20.31 9.21
C ARG A 80 6.86 20.99 8.41
N GLY A 81 5.90 21.63 9.09
CA GLY A 81 4.84 22.39 8.40
C GLY A 81 5.41 23.46 7.45
N GLY A 82 4.86 23.53 6.23
CA GLY A 82 5.30 24.42 5.16
C GLY A 82 6.50 23.94 4.35
N TYR A 83 7.02 22.76 4.64
CA TYR A 83 8.11 22.11 3.89
C TYR A 83 7.64 20.75 3.36
N VAL A 84 8.30 20.28 2.32
CA VAL A 84 8.10 18.92 1.83
C VAL A 84 8.76 17.94 2.80
N GLU A 85 8.05 16.87 3.16
CA GLU A 85 8.62 15.74 3.91
C GLU A 85 9.73 15.09 3.07
N VAL A 86 10.88 14.81 3.68
CA VAL A 86 12.04 14.23 3.02
C VAL A 86 12.50 12.98 3.77
N ALA A 87 12.65 11.88 3.06
CA ALA A 87 13.37 10.71 3.56
C ALA A 87 14.89 10.90 3.43
N TYR A 88 15.67 10.31 4.35
CA TYR A 88 17.13 10.40 4.27
C TYR A 88 17.67 9.91 2.92
N GLY A 89 18.56 10.67 2.32
CA GLY A 89 19.16 10.37 1.01
C GLY A 89 18.22 10.54 -0.19
N GLN A 90 17.01 11.05 0.03
CA GLN A 90 16.10 11.45 -1.05
C GLN A 90 16.56 12.76 -1.67
N ARG A 91 16.72 12.81 -2.98
CA ARG A 91 17.10 14.01 -3.75
C ARG A 91 16.01 14.54 -4.64
N ARG A 92 15.13 13.68 -5.09
CA ARG A 92 14.00 14.02 -5.96
C ARG A 92 12.67 13.74 -5.24
N PRO A 93 11.62 14.49 -5.55
CA PRO A 93 10.30 14.22 -5.01
C PRO A 93 9.89 12.77 -5.26
N PHE A 94 9.21 12.16 -4.30
CA PHE A 94 8.64 10.80 -4.37
C PHE A 94 9.65 9.65 -4.47
N GLU A 95 10.94 9.93 -4.49
CA GLU A 95 11.98 8.91 -4.44
C GLU A 95 11.98 8.21 -3.07
N ARG A 96 12.34 6.93 -3.03
CA ARG A 96 12.52 6.20 -1.76
C ARG A 96 13.72 6.76 -1.00
N GLY A 97 13.66 6.72 0.33
CA GLY A 97 14.80 7.04 1.19
C GLY A 97 15.94 6.03 1.05
N ARG A 98 17.14 6.45 1.45
CA ARG A 98 18.30 5.57 1.58
C ARG A 98 18.27 4.89 2.95
N PRO A 99 18.46 3.58 3.02
CA PRO A 99 18.61 2.88 4.30
C PRO A 99 19.92 3.25 4.98
N LEU A 100 19.92 3.18 6.30
CA LEU A 100 21.09 3.36 7.17
C LEU A 100 21.34 2.06 7.92
N GLU A 101 22.56 1.54 7.86
CA GLU A 101 22.99 0.40 8.65
C GLU A 101 23.64 0.92 9.94
N LEU A 102 23.08 0.55 11.09
CA LEU A 102 23.57 0.92 12.41
C LEU A 102 24.07 -0.34 13.14
N GLY A 103 25.37 -0.40 13.40
CA GLY A 103 25.96 -1.46 14.23
C GLY A 103 25.66 -1.27 15.72
N ASP A 104 25.89 -2.30 16.52
CA ASP A 104 25.73 -2.21 17.97
C ASP A 104 26.67 -1.17 18.57
N GLY A 105 26.13 -0.25 19.36
CA GLY A 105 26.87 0.88 19.94
C GLY A 105 27.44 1.89 18.94
N ALA A 106 27.14 1.75 17.66
CA ALA A 106 27.67 2.64 16.63
C ALA A 106 27.06 4.04 16.71
N VAL A 107 27.83 5.03 16.27
CA VAL A 107 27.40 6.44 16.14
C VAL A 107 27.50 6.83 14.68
N LEU A 108 26.35 7.02 14.02
CA LEU A 108 26.29 7.60 12.69
C LEU A 108 26.22 9.12 12.80
N GLN A 109 27.14 9.80 12.12
CA GLN A 109 27.22 11.27 12.08
C GLN A 109 26.95 11.76 10.65
N ASN A 110 26.62 13.05 10.53
CA ASN A 110 26.37 13.72 9.25
C ASN A 110 25.20 13.09 8.47
N ILE A 111 24.20 12.62 9.21
CA ILE A 111 22.94 12.16 8.62
C ILE A 111 22.05 13.39 8.44
N ASP A 112 22.32 14.14 7.36
CA ASP A 112 21.75 15.48 7.16
C ASP A 112 20.52 15.44 6.27
N PHE A 113 19.60 16.38 6.49
CA PHE A 113 18.40 16.58 5.68
C PHE A 113 18.37 17.99 5.11
N ALA A 114 18.01 18.12 3.85
CA ALA A 114 17.72 19.39 3.20
C ALA A 114 16.22 19.40 2.81
N LEU A 115 15.40 20.15 3.55
CA LEU A 115 13.97 20.24 3.31
C LEU A 115 13.66 21.32 2.28
N PRO A 116 13.07 20.98 1.12
CA PRO A 116 12.56 21.96 0.18
C PRO A 116 11.36 22.70 0.77
N PRO A 117 11.22 24.02 0.54
CA PRO A 117 9.98 24.70 0.84
C PRO A 117 8.85 24.07 0.03
N GLY A 118 7.75 23.77 0.70
CA GLY A 118 6.56 23.23 0.04
C GLY A 118 5.89 24.31 -0.80
N ALA A 119 5.40 23.91 -1.96
CA ALA A 119 4.59 24.80 -2.79
C ALA A 119 3.20 25.02 -2.18
N VAL A 120 2.52 26.04 -2.68
CA VAL A 120 1.16 26.37 -2.29
C VAL A 120 0.29 26.39 -3.56
N VAL A 121 -0.84 25.72 -3.53
CA VAL A 121 -1.84 25.77 -4.60
C VAL A 121 -3.12 26.39 -4.04
N THR A 122 -3.59 27.46 -4.67
CA THR A 122 -4.80 28.19 -4.27
C THR A 122 -5.78 28.27 -5.42
N GLY A 123 -7.04 28.25 -5.08
CA GLY A 123 -8.09 28.35 -6.10
C GLY A 123 -9.47 28.44 -5.50
N ARG A 124 -10.45 28.26 -6.35
CA ARG A 124 -11.87 28.35 -6.01
C ARG A 124 -12.66 27.24 -6.69
N VAL A 125 -13.65 26.72 -5.97
CA VAL A 125 -14.64 25.80 -6.51
C VAL A 125 -15.98 26.50 -6.63
N VAL A 126 -16.60 26.39 -7.79
CA VAL A 126 -17.91 26.98 -8.10
C VAL A 126 -18.86 25.92 -8.64
N ASP A 127 -20.13 26.19 -8.56
CA ASP A 127 -21.17 25.39 -9.22
C ASP A 127 -21.34 25.78 -10.69
N GLU A 128 -22.33 25.20 -11.36
CA GLU A 128 -22.68 25.50 -12.76
C GLU A 128 -23.18 26.91 -13.00
N THR A 129 -23.57 27.63 -11.95
CA THR A 129 -24.02 29.05 -12.05
C THR A 129 -22.89 30.03 -11.75
N GLY A 130 -21.74 29.53 -11.31
CA GLY A 130 -20.58 30.32 -10.89
C GLY A 130 -20.62 30.74 -9.40
N GLU A 131 -21.59 30.23 -8.63
CA GLU A 131 -21.65 30.46 -7.20
C GLU A 131 -20.60 29.60 -6.46
N ALA A 132 -20.11 30.13 -5.35
CA ALA A 132 -19.09 29.47 -4.52
C ALA A 132 -19.67 28.24 -3.83
N VAL A 133 -18.91 27.13 -3.83
CA VAL A 133 -19.29 25.90 -3.12
C VAL A 133 -18.33 25.63 -1.96
N ALA A 134 -18.88 25.66 -0.74
CA ALA A 134 -18.14 25.38 0.49
C ALA A 134 -18.03 23.87 0.75
N HIS A 135 -17.04 23.49 1.59
CA HIS A 135 -16.83 22.12 2.08
C HIS A 135 -16.59 21.08 0.98
N VAL A 136 -16.05 21.51 -0.16
CA VAL A 136 -15.60 20.62 -1.23
C VAL A 136 -14.21 20.14 -0.91
N SER A 137 -13.99 18.82 -0.91
CA SER A 137 -12.66 18.23 -0.81
C SER A 137 -11.91 18.44 -2.12
N VAL A 138 -10.75 19.11 -2.05
CA VAL A 138 -9.88 19.34 -3.21
C VAL A 138 -8.57 18.58 -3.00
N SER A 139 -8.18 17.78 -3.98
CA SER A 139 -6.94 17.01 -3.95
C SER A 139 -6.06 17.26 -5.16
N LEU A 140 -4.74 17.17 -4.94
CA LEU A 140 -3.73 17.12 -5.98
C LEU A 140 -3.35 15.65 -6.16
N ASP A 141 -3.78 15.07 -7.26
CA ASP A 141 -3.64 13.64 -7.55
C ASP A 141 -2.50 13.43 -8.55
N ARG A 142 -1.71 12.36 -8.35
CA ARG A 142 -0.66 11.93 -9.29
C ARG A 142 -0.98 10.56 -9.87
N ARG A 143 -0.58 10.33 -11.12
CA ARG A 143 -0.64 9.01 -11.71
C ARG A 143 0.48 8.14 -11.15
N ARG A 144 0.13 7.01 -10.58
CA ARG A 144 1.07 6.01 -10.06
C ARG A 144 0.67 4.62 -10.54
N TYR A 145 1.65 3.76 -10.70
CA TYR A 145 1.40 2.34 -10.97
C TYR A 145 1.16 1.62 -9.64
N ILE A 146 -0.03 1.07 -9.47
CA ILE A 146 -0.44 0.38 -8.25
C ILE A 146 -1.27 -0.85 -8.66
N ASP A 147 -0.90 -2.00 -8.12
CA ASP A 147 -1.61 -3.28 -8.32
C ASP A 147 -1.95 -3.58 -9.79
N GLY A 148 -0.97 -3.42 -10.66
CA GLY A 148 -1.11 -3.75 -12.07
C GLY A 148 -1.78 -2.68 -12.94
N ALA A 149 -2.08 -1.49 -12.41
CA ALA A 149 -2.71 -0.41 -13.17
C ALA A 149 -2.16 0.99 -12.83
N ARG A 150 -2.19 1.89 -13.81
CA ARG A 150 -1.90 3.31 -13.59
C ARG A 150 -3.14 4.00 -13.01
N ARG A 151 -3.07 4.43 -11.75
CA ARG A 151 -4.17 5.05 -11.00
C ARG A 151 -3.82 6.46 -10.55
N LEU A 152 -4.83 7.30 -10.36
CA LEU A 152 -4.69 8.58 -9.68
C LEU A 152 -4.65 8.35 -8.17
N VAL A 153 -3.65 8.91 -7.51
CA VAL A 153 -3.46 8.83 -6.06
C VAL A 153 -3.28 10.23 -5.51
N ALA A 154 -4.09 10.59 -4.51
CA ALA A 154 -3.97 11.86 -3.83
C ALA A 154 -2.63 11.97 -3.11
N GLN A 155 -1.94 13.08 -3.33
CA GLN A 155 -0.68 13.41 -2.67
C GLN A 155 -0.84 14.50 -1.62
N SER A 156 -1.67 15.49 -1.90
CA SER A 156 -1.97 16.60 -1.01
C SER A 156 -3.42 16.98 -1.18
N GLY A 157 -4.03 17.57 -0.16
CA GLY A 157 -5.42 17.96 -0.23
C GLY A 157 -5.80 18.98 0.83
N GLY A 158 -6.99 19.52 0.66
CA GLY A 158 -7.65 20.46 1.55
C GLY A 158 -9.13 20.54 1.23
N SER A 159 -9.84 21.45 1.87
CA SER A 159 -11.25 21.70 1.60
C SER A 159 -11.49 23.19 1.31
N THR A 160 -12.59 23.49 0.62
CA THR A 160 -13.02 24.87 0.41
C THR A 160 -13.65 25.45 1.68
N ASP A 161 -13.42 26.75 1.90
CA ASP A 161 -14.07 27.56 2.91
C ASP A 161 -15.49 28.00 2.47
N ASP A 162 -16.11 28.90 3.23
CA ASP A 162 -17.43 29.47 2.96
C ASP A 162 -17.51 30.32 1.70
N ARG A 163 -16.38 30.73 1.14
CA ARG A 163 -16.27 31.47 -0.14
C ARG A 163 -15.94 30.56 -1.32
N GLY A 164 -15.91 29.24 -1.08
CA GLY A 164 -15.49 28.28 -2.07
C GLY A 164 -13.97 28.30 -2.34
N GLU A 165 -13.19 29.01 -1.53
CA GLU A 165 -11.74 29.13 -1.71
C GLU A 165 -11.01 27.98 -1.02
N PHE A 166 -9.95 27.46 -1.68
CA PHE A 166 -9.08 26.45 -1.10
C PHE A 166 -7.62 26.87 -1.12
N ARG A 167 -6.87 26.39 -0.14
CA ARG A 167 -5.43 26.60 -0.04
C ARG A 167 -4.74 25.31 0.43
N ILE A 168 -3.99 24.68 -0.45
CA ILE A 168 -3.21 23.47 -0.19
C ILE A 168 -1.74 23.86 -0.12
N PHE A 169 -1.07 23.56 0.98
CA PHE A 169 0.32 23.95 1.23
C PHE A 169 1.20 22.72 1.50
N GLY A 170 2.52 22.89 1.46
CA GLY A 170 3.46 21.79 1.64
C GLY A 170 3.51 20.84 0.44
N VAL A 171 3.04 21.29 -0.72
CA VAL A 171 2.95 20.47 -1.93
C VAL A 171 4.34 20.18 -2.47
N PRO A 172 4.70 18.90 -2.69
CA PRO A 172 5.94 18.55 -3.38
C PRO A 172 5.95 19.02 -4.83
N PRO A 173 7.11 19.38 -5.41
CA PRO A 173 7.18 19.70 -6.82
C PRO A 173 6.84 18.48 -7.69
N GLY A 174 6.10 18.71 -8.78
CA GLY A 174 5.65 17.65 -9.69
C GLY A 174 4.46 18.05 -10.54
N ASP A 175 3.96 17.10 -11.35
CA ASP A 175 2.79 17.27 -12.19
C ASP A 175 1.57 16.63 -11.52
N TYR A 176 0.48 17.40 -11.44
CA TYR A 176 -0.72 17.02 -10.73
C TYR A 176 -1.98 17.14 -11.61
N VAL A 177 -2.94 16.29 -11.33
CA VAL A 177 -4.33 16.47 -11.68
C VAL A 177 -5.06 16.99 -10.44
N ILE A 178 -5.77 18.10 -10.54
CA ILE A 178 -6.53 18.64 -9.41
C ILE A 178 -7.96 18.13 -9.50
N ALA A 179 -8.46 17.54 -8.42
CA ALA A 179 -9.80 16.99 -8.34
C ALA A 179 -10.58 17.65 -7.20
N ALA A 180 -11.82 17.98 -7.46
CA ALA A 180 -12.80 18.48 -6.49
C ALA A 180 -13.89 17.43 -6.28
N ARG A 181 -14.18 17.10 -5.01
CA ARG A 181 -15.18 16.09 -4.62
C ARG A 181 -16.06 16.66 -3.52
N PHE A 182 -17.34 16.53 -3.70
CA PHE A 182 -18.32 16.97 -2.71
C PHE A 182 -18.79 15.75 -1.91
N ASP A 183 -18.26 15.57 -0.71
CA ASP A 183 -18.41 14.35 0.10
C ASP A 183 -19.64 14.39 1.04
N THR A 184 -20.52 15.40 0.91
CA THR A 184 -21.68 15.46 1.79
C THR A 184 -22.74 14.47 1.32
N PRO A 185 -23.07 13.43 2.10
CA PRO A 185 -24.22 12.60 1.83
C PRO A 185 -25.46 13.48 2.02
N ASP A 186 -26.08 13.87 0.94
CA ASP A 186 -27.38 14.56 1.00
C ASP A 186 -28.45 13.51 1.34
N MET A 187 -28.55 13.18 2.62
CA MET A 187 -29.46 12.17 3.17
C MET A 187 -30.94 12.55 3.08
N GLY A 188 -31.28 13.64 2.39
CA GLY A 188 -32.67 14.13 2.35
C GLY A 188 -33.09 14.83 1.10
N SER A 189 -32.20 15.12 0.16
CA SER A 189 -32.57 15.83 -1.07
C SER A 189 -33.38 14.94 -2.02
N ARG A 190 -34.51 15.46 -2.47
CA ARG A 190 -35.31 14.88 -3.56
C ARG A 190 -34.71 15.15 -4.94
N ASP A 191 -33.62 15.93 -5.00
CA ASP A 191 -32.93 16.23 -6.25
C ASP A 191 -32.12 15.02 -6.71
N ARG A 192 -32.33 14.59 -7.94
CA ARG A 192 -31.56 13.50 -8.55
C ARG A 192 -30.20 13.95 -9.10
N LEU A 193 -29.98 15.25 -9.22
CA LEU A 193 -28.71 15.79 -9.71
C LEU A 193 -27.72 15.92 -8.56
N ARG A 194 -26.58 15.24 -8.67
CA ARG A 194 -25.51 15.25 -7.69
C ARG A 194 -24.23 15.77 -8.32
N TYR A 195 -23.40 16.44 -7.53
CA TYR A 195 -22.04 16.75 -7.95
C TYR A 195 -21.26 15.46 -8.13
N VAL A 196 -20.59 15.35 -9.28
CA VAL A 196 -19.64 14.25 -9.56
C VAL A 196 -18.23 14.70 -9.24
N PRO A 197 -17.28 13.76 -8.96
CA PRO A 197 -15.88 14.10 -8.93
C PRO A 197 -15.51 14.87 -10.20
N THR A 198 -15.03 16.09 -10.02
CA THR A 198 -14.74 17.00 -11.13
C THR A 198 -13.28 17.37 -11.13
N TYR A 199 -12.62 17.20 -12.26
CA TYR A 199 -11.22 17.50 -12.45
C TYR A 199 -11.05 18.85 -13.13
N TYR A 200 -9.97 19.54 -12.76
CA TYR A 200 -9.65 20.85 -13.32
C TYR A 200 -9.54 20.80 -14.85
N PRO A 201 -10.12 21.77 -15.61
CA PRO A 201 -10.91 22.89 -15.09
C PRO A 201 -12.39 22.57 -14.78
N ALA A 202 -13.03 21.59 -15.46
CA ALA A 202 -14.47 21.32 -15.31
C ALA A 202 -14.91 19.97 -15.93
N THR A 203 -14.03 18.96 -15.99
CA THR A 203 -14.36 17.67 -16.59
C THR A 203 -14.60 16.58 -15.53
N PRO A 204 -15.62 15.72 -15.68
CA PRO A 204 -15.77 14.55 -14.83
C PRO A 204 -14.85 13.40 -15.25
N VAL A 205 -14.11 13.52 -16.37
CA VAL A 205 -13.27 12.47 -16.92
C VAL A 205 -11.80 12.76 -16.61
N ALA A 206 -11.19 11.94 -15.76
CA ALA A 206 -9.82 12.14 -15.28
C ALA A 206 -8.75 12.15 -16.40
N SER A 207 -8.98 11.46 -17.52
CA SER A 207 -8.06 11.46 -18.66
C SER A 207 -8.04 12.78 -19.45
N GLU A 208 -9.11 13.58 -19.34
CA GLU A 208 -9.29 14.87 -19.99
C GLU A 208 -8.82 16.04 -19.11
N ALA A 209 -8.48 15.76 -17.85
CA ALA A 209 -8.08 16.77 -16.91
C ALA A 209 -6.81 17.51 -17.35
N GLN A 210 -6.80 18.82 -17.16
CA GLN A 210 -5.60 19.63 -17.37
C GLN A 210 -4.60 19.38 -16.24
N ARG A 211 -3.36 19.11 -16.61
CA ARG A 211 -2.27 18.96 -15.65
C ARG A 211 -1.77 20.31 -15.17
N VAL A 212 -1.42 20.38 -13.89
CA VAL A 212 -0.82 21.54 -13.25
C VAL A 212 0.57 21.17 -12.76
N THR A 213 1.58 21.82 -13.32
CA THR A 213 2.98 21.66 -12.89
C THR A 213 3.25 22.60 -11.72
N VAL A 214 3.83 22.07 -10.66
CA VAL A 214 4.13 22.78 -9.41
C VAL A 214 5.63 22.69 -9.15
N ALA A 215 6.31 23.83 -9.02
CA ALA A 215 7.73 23.90 -8.65
C ALA A 215 7.91 24.06 -7.12
N ALA A 216 9.11 23.74 -6.61
CA ALA A 216 9.41 23.87 -5.18
C ALA A 216 9.23 25.33 -4.69
N GLY A 217 8.49 25.51 -3.60
CA GLY A 217 8.20 26.82 -3.02
C GLY A 217 7.34 27.76 -3.89
N GLN A 218 6.85 27.29 -5.02
CA GLN A 218 5.99 28.06 -5.92
C GLN A 218 4.60 28.29 -5.30
N GLU A 219 4.02 29.45 -5.55
CA GLU A 219 2.61 29.68 -5.36
C GLU A 219 1.90 29.60 -6.72
N VAL A 220 1.03 28.61 -6.87
CA VAL A 220 0.16 28.43 -8.02
C VAL A 220 -1.23 28.93 -7.63
N SER A 221 -1.72 29.97 -8.31
CA SER A 221 -3.00 30.62 -8.02
C SER A 221 -3.90 30.64 -9.24
N GLY A 222 -5.17 31.01 -9.05
CA GLY A 222 -6.14 31.17 -10.14
C GLY A 222 -6.76 29.84 -10.62
N ILE A 223 -6.61 28.77 -9.87
CA ILE A 223 -7.29 27.50 -10.18
C ILE A 223 -8.78 27.66 -9.88
N THR A 224 -9.61 27.55 -10.91
CA THR A 224 -11.07 27.55 -10.75
C THR A 224 -11.62 26.22 -11.26
N ILE A 225 -12.40 25.52 -10.42
CA ILE A 225 -13.02 24.25 -10.77
C ILE A 225 -14.54 24.46 -10.75
N ALA A 226 -15.18 24.34 -11.91
CA ALA A 226 -16.63 24.37 -12.01
C ALA A 226 -17.15 22.91 -11.87
N LEU A 227 -17.90 22.66 -10.79
CA LEU A 227 -18.39 21.32 -10.49
C LEU A 227 -19.41 20.87 -11.55
N ALA A 228 -19.23 19.64 -12.01
CA ALA A 228 -20.18 19.00 -12.90
C ALA A 228 -21.24 18.24 -12.08
N ARG A 229 -22.46 18.14 -12.62
CA ARG A 229 -23.53 17.32 -12.04
C ARG A 229 -23.91 16.17 -12.96
N ALA A 230 -24.30 15.06 -12.35
CA ALA A 230 -24.89 13.93 -13.04
C ALA A 230 -26.15 13.43 -12.32
N ALA A 231 -26.99 12.73 -13.06
CA ALA A 231 -28.14 12.09 -12.47
C ALA A 231 -27.68 10.93 -11.57
N ALA A 232 -28.02 11.01 -10.29
CA ALA A 232 -27.81 9.93 -9.35
C ALA A 232 -28.93 8.90 -9.46
N ALA A 233 -28.55 7.64 -9.37
CA ALA A 233 -29.43 6.49 -9.43
C ALA A 233 -29.62 5.85 -8.07
N THR A 234 -30.69 5.10 -7.93
CA THR A 234 -30.91 4.19 -6.80
C THR A 234 -30.76 2.74 -7.29
N LEU A 235 -29.90 2.00 -6.61
CA LEU A 235 -29.74 0.57 -6.81
C LEU A 235 -30.63 -0.17 -5.83
N ARG A 236 -31.54 -1.02 -6.34
CA ARG A 236 -32.46 -1.82 -5.53
C ARG A 236 -32.25 -3.29 -5.77
N GLY A 237 -32.32 -4.06 -4.69
CA GLY A 237 -32.11 -5.49 -4.79
C GLY A 237 -32.59 -6.25 -3.57
N VAL A 238 -32.20 -7.52 -3.54
CA VAL A 238 -32.54 -8.45 -2.46
C VAL A 238 -31.26 -9.23 -2.09
N VAL A 239 -30.98 -9.29 -0.80
CA VAL A 239 -29.98 -10.21 -0.24
C VAL A 239 -30.70 -11.51 0.15
N ARG A 240 -30.13 -12.64 -0.19
CA ARG A 240 -30.62 -13.97 0.20
C ARG A 240 -29.48 -14.79 0.79
N SER A 241 -29.74 -15.53 1.86
CA SER A 241 -28.78 -16.53 2.36
C SER A 241 -28.92 -17.82 1.57
N SER A 242 -27.82 -18.53 1.33
CA SER A 242 -27.81 -19.86 0.73
C SER A 242 -28.37 -20.95 1.66
N GLY A 243 -28.41 -20.66 2.98
CA GLY A 243 -29.09 -21.45 4.00
C GLY A 243 -30.55 -21.01 4.21
N GLN A 244 -31.37 -21.82 4.89
CA GLN A 244 -32.75 -21.44 5.24
C GLN A 244 -32.86 -20.44 6.40
N ALA A 245 -31.79 -19.88 6.87
CA ALA A 245 -31.76 -18.91 7.96
C ALA A 245 -32.27 -17.53 7.49
N SER A 246 -33.07 -16.88 8.33
CA SER A 246 -33.38 -15.46 8.15
C SER A 246 -32.09 -14.65 8.18
N LEU A 247 -32.02 -13.60 7.37
CA LEU A 247 -30.88 -12.67 7.40
C LEU A 247 -30.66 -12.15 8.82
N GLY A 248 -29.40 -12.12 9.25
CA GLY A 248 -29.04 -11.55 10.54
C GLY A 248 -29.42 -10.06 10.64
N PRO A 249 -29.62 -9.52 11.84
CA PRO A 249 -30.21 -8.19 12.04
C PRO A 249 -29.38 -7.02 11.49
N PHE A 250 -28.16 -7.25 11.04
CA PHE A 250 -27.26 -6.22 10.50
C PHE A 250 -26.56 -6.72 9.24
N THR A 251 -27.32 -7.00 8.18
CA THR A 251 -26.74 -7.28 6.86
C THR A 251 -26.47 -5.97 6.15
N PHE A 252 -25.20 -5.60 6.05
CA PHE A 252 -24.76 -4.39 5.35
C PHE A 252 -24.63 -4.68 3.86
N VAL A 253 -25.10 -3.74 3.03
CA VAL A 253 -24.89 -3.74 1.60
C VAL A 253 -24.11 -2.49 1.22
N ILE A 254 -22.96 -2.66 0.60
CA ILE A 254 -22.02 -1.59 0.24
C ILE A 254 -21.82 -1.60 -1.26
N ALA A 255 -22.01 -0.48 -1.92
CA ALA A 255 -21.63 -0.27 -3.31
C ALA A 255 -20.35 0.56 -3.36
N ARG A 256 -19.30 0.03 -3.99
CA ARG A 256 -18.00 0.68 -4.14
C ARG A 256 -17.66 0.83 -5.62
N GLU A 257 -17.28 2.01 -6.03
CA GLU A 257 -16.90 2.30 -7.41
C GLU A 257 -15.62 1.54 -7.81
N ILE A 258 -15.66 0.87 -8.97
CA ILE A 258 -14.53 0.15 -9.57
C ILE A 258 -13.74 1.14 -10.42
N GLY A 259 -12.42 1.20 -10.21
CA GLY A 259 -11.52 2.04 -11.02
C GLY A 259 -11.47 3.52 -10.65
N GLY A 260 -12.25 3.95 -9.67
CA GLY A 260 -12.13 5.26 -9.05
C GLY A 260 -10.77 5.45 -8.34
N PRO A 261 -10.40 6.69 -7.98
CA PRO A 261 -9.21 6.96 -7.18
C PRO A 261 -9.27 6.17 -5.86
N GLN A 262 -8.22 5.39 -5.55
CA GLN A 262 -8.21 4.45 -4.41
C GLN A 262 -8.57 5.08 -3.05
N ALA A 263 -8.23 6.34 -2.86
CA ALA A 263 -8.48 7.03 -1.59
C ALA A 263 -9.89 7.63 -1.45
N TYR A 264 -10.66 7.76 -2.55
CA TYR A 264 -11.89 8.53 -2.58
C TYR A 264 -12.94 7.97 -3.55
N GLY A 265 -12.86 6.69 -3.93
CA GLY A 265 -13.91 6.04 -4.71
C GLY A 265 -15.25 6.16 -4.00
N GLN A 266 -16.32 6.42 -4.73
CA GLN A 266 -17.67 6.49 -4.14
C GLN A 266 -17.99 5.20 -3.40
N MET A 267 -18.34 5.34 -2.15
CA MET A 267 -18.85 4.26 -1.32
C MET A 267 -20.21 4.69 -0.78
N ALA A 268 -21.23 3.91 -1.08
CA ALA A 268 -22.56 4.11 -0.55
C ALA A 268 -23.02 2.81 0.11
N GLU A 269 -23.75 2.91 1.20
CA GLU A 269 -24.16 1.78 2.00
C GLU A 269 -25.65 1.79 2.33
N ALA A 270 -26.18 0.62 2.59
CA ALA A 270 -27.52 0.41 3.10
C ALA A 270 -27.53 -0.79 4.04
N ILE A 271 -28.51 -0.87 4.91
CA ILE A 271 -28.82 -2.07 5.71
C ILE A 271 -29.97 -2.76 5.04
N ALA A 272 -29.83 -4.05 4.76
CA ALA A 272 -30.92 -4.86 4.23
C ALA A 272 -32.04 -4.99 5.27
N ALA A 273 -33.27 -4.87 4.82
CA ALA A 273 -34.46 -5.11 5.64
C ALA A 273 -34.60 -6.60 6.01
N GLY A 274 -35.49 -6.93 6.94
CA GLY A 274 -35.67 -8.30 7.40
C GLY A 274 -36.15 -9.28 6.30
N ASP A 275 -36.75 -8.80 5.22
CA ASP A 275 -37.10 -9.55 4.01
C ASP A 275 -35.95 -9.66 3.00
N GLY A 276 -34.80 -9.06 3.32
CA GLY A 276 -33.60 -8.99 2.49
C GLY A 276 -33.60 -7.84 1.49
N SER A 277 -34.65 -7.05 1.38
CA SER A 277 -34.69 -5.93 0.45
C SER A 277 -33.70 -4.84 0.87
N PHE A 278 -33.05 -4.20 -0.12
CA PHE A 278 -32.17 -3.06 0.10
C PHE A 278 -32.31 -2.01 -1.00
N ALA A 279 -31.96 -0.78 -0.66
CA ALA A 279 -31.89 0.31 -1.61
C ALA A 279 -30.70 1.22 -1.27
N ILE A 280 -29.77 1.35 -2.21
CA ILE A 280 -28.63 2.27 -2.11
C ILE A 280 -28.91 3.44 -3.05
N ALA A 281 -29.11 4.61 -2.48
CA ALA A 281 -29.40 5.83 -3.24
C ALA A 281 -28.12 6.64 -3.49
N GLY A 282 -28.17 7.54 -4.47
CA GLY A 282 -27.11 8.52 -4.71
C GLY A 282 -25.91 7.98 -5.49
N LEU A 283 -26.05 6.83 -6.17
CA LEU A 283 -24.98 6.29 -7.01
C LEU A 283 -24.87 7.10 -8.30
N LEU A 284 -23.67 7.59 -8.57
CA LEU A 284 -23.32 8.27 -9.82
C LEU A 284 -23.09 7.27 -10.96
N PRO A 285 -23.11 7.69 -12.22
CA PRO A 285 -22.74 6.83 -13.33
C PRO A 285 -21.33 6.23 -13.13
N GLY A 286 -21.21 4.90 -13.24
CA GLY A 286 -19.98 4.17 -13.02
C GLY A 286 -20.19 2.68 -12.85
N ALA A 287 -19.09 1.92 -12.78
CA ALA A 287 -19.10 0.50 -12.43
C ALA A 287 -18.90 0.34 -10.92
N TYR A 288 -19.69 -0.50 -10.29
CA TYR A 288 -19.68 -0.70 -8.85
C TYR A 288 -19.53 -2.18 -8.50
N LEU A 289 -18.68 -2.47 -7.52
CA LEU A 289 -18.72 -3.72 -6.79
C LEU A 289 -19.73 -3.56 -5.64
N VAL A 290 -20.84 -4.30 -5.73
CA VAL A 290 -21.88 -4.31 -4.68
C VAL A 290 -21.68 -5.54 -3.83
N GLU A 291 -21.42 -5.32 -2.55
CA GLU A 291 -21.13 -6.39 -1.58
C GLU A 291 -22.19 -6.39 -0.47
N ALA A 292 -22.62 -7.58 -0.10
CA ALA A 292 -23.44 -7.79 1.10
C ALA A 292 -22.66 -8.60 2.13
N ARG A 293 -22.82 -8.26 3.41
CA ARG A 293 -22.16 -8.92 4.54
C ARG A 293 -23.13 -9.12 5.68
N SER A 294 -23.15 -10.32 6.22
CA SER A 294 -23.81 -10.67 7.47
C SER A 294 -22.74 -10.99 8.53
N PRO A 295 -22.38 -10.03 9.40
CA PRO A 295 -21.32 -10.25 10.40
C PRO A 295 -21.60 -11.40 11.36
N SER A 296 -22.88 -11.63 11.70
CA SER A 296 -23.29 -12.70 12.61
C SER A 296 -23.16 -14.11 12.01
N GLU A 297 -23.20 -14.22 10.68
CA GLU A 297 -23.21 -15.51 9.98
C GLU A 297 -21.87 -15.77 9.24
N SER A 298 -20.94 -14.82 9.24
CA SER A 298 -19.70 -14.85 8.44
C SER A 298 -19.96 -15.11 6.95
N GLU A 299 -21.15 -14.69 6.48
CA GLU A 299 -21.57 -14.85 5.09
C GLU A 299 -21.41 -13.54 4.32
N PHE A 300 -21.10 -13.64 3.03
CA PHE A 300 -20.96 -12.50 2.13
C PHE A 300 -21.43 -12.84 0.72
N ALA A 301 -21.71 -11.81 -0.05
CA ALA A 301 -21.95 -11.87 -1.49
C ALA A 301 -21.32 -10.66 -2.17
N SER A 302 -20.94 -10.80 -3.44
CA SER A 302 -20.51 -9.67 -4.25
C SER A 302 -21.03 -9.79 -5.68
N LYS A 303 -21.27 -8.63 -6.33
CA LYS A 303 -21.70 -8.55 -7.71
C LYS A 303 -21.27 -7.23 -8.33
N GLU A 304 -20.74 -7.27 -9.55
CA GLU A 304 -20.49 -6.06 -10.32
C GLU A 304 -21.80 -5.55 -10.93
N VAL A 305 -22.02 -4.24 -10.84
CA VAL A 305 -23.20 -3.56 -11.36
C VAL A 305 -22.76 -2.26 -12.05
N VAL A 306 -23.26 -2.02 -13.27
CA VAL A 306 -23.04 -0.76 -13.98
C VAL A 306 -24.25 0.14 -13.77
N VAL A 307 -23.99 1.39 -13.40
CA VAL A 307 -24.98 2.45 -13.21
C VAL A 307 -24.78 3.48 -14.33
N GLU A 308 -25.82 3.71 -15.13
CA GLU A 308 -25.77 4.65 -16.28
C GLU A 308 -26.59 5.93 -16.02
N GLY A 309 -26.78 6.31 -14.74
CA GLY A 309 -27.57 7.49 -14.34
C GLY A 309 -29.08 7.24 -14.23
N SER A 310 -29.54 6.02 -14.41
CA SER A 310 -30.92 5.58 -14.16
C SER A 310 -30.97 4.52 -13.06
N ASP A 311 -32.13 4.41 -12.38
CA ASP A 311 -32.33 3.44 -11.31
C ASP A 311 -32.07 2.01 -11.81
N VAL A 312 -31.32 1.24 -11.03
CA VAL A 312 -31.02 -0.17 -11.27
C VAL A 312 -31.84 -1.02 -10.30
N ALA A 313 -32.60 -1.97 -10.81
CA ALA A 313 -33.43 -2.86 -9.99
C ALA A 313 -33.14 -4.33 -10.27
N GLY A 314 -33.62 -5.21 -9.37
CA GLY A 314 -33.50 -6.68 -9.55
C GLY A 314 -32.11 -7.23 -9.24
N VAL A 315 -31.26 -6.50 -8.52
CA VAL A 315 -29.98 -7.02 -8.08
C VAL A 315 -30.20 -8.05 -6.98
N THR A 316 -29.72 -9.26 -7.20
CA THR A 316 -29.76 -10.32 -6.20
C THR A 316 -28.36 -10.63 -5.74
N LEU A 317 -28.16 -10.62 -4.42
CA LEU A 317 -26.93 -10.97 -3.72
C LEU A 317 -27.18 -12.25 -2.91
N MET A 318 -26.49 -13.34 -3.28
CA MET A 318 -26.61 -14.64 -2.59
C MET A 318 -25.45 -14.76 -1.60
N LEU A 319 -25.76 -14.63 -0.31
CA LEU A 319 -24.78 -14.81 0.75
C LEU A 319 -24.31 -16.27 0.81
N SER A 320 -23.01 -16.44 0.98
CA SER A 320 -22.36 -17.73 1.22
C SER A 320 -21.21 -17.55 2.20
N LYS A 321 -20.84 -18.61 2.89
CA LYS A 321 -19.68 -18.60 3.81
C LYS A 321 -18.33 -18.49 3.10
N GLY A 322 -18.34 -18.53 1.76
CA GLY A 322 -17.13 -18.61 0.97
C GLY A 322 -16.50 -19.99 1.01
N ALA A 323 -15.40 -20.13 0.29
CA ALA A 323 -14.64 -21.36 0.26
C ALA A 323 -13.67 -21.45 1.46
N THR A 324 -13.33 -22.68 1.79
CA THR A 324 -12.28 -22.98 2.76
C THR A 324 -11.10 -23.60 2.05
N ALA A 325 -9.88 -23.12 2.35
CA ALA A 325 -8.64 -23.73 1.87
C ALA A 325 -7.97 -24.47 3.03
N ARG A 326 -7.66 -25.75 2.85
CA ARG A 326 -7.03 -26.61 3.85
C ARG A 326 -5.76 -27.23 3.32
N GLY A 327 -4.78 -27.34 4.20
CA GLY A 327 -3.51 -27.93 3.83
C GLY A 327 -2.59 -28.15 5.02
N ARG A 328 -1.32 -28.40 4.70
CA ARG A 328 -0.27 -28.58 5.70
C ARG A 328 1.00 -27.83 5.33
N ILE A 329 1.75 -27.50 6.35
CA ILE A 329 3.08 -26.91 6.23
C ILE A 329 4.10 -28.05 6.19
N ARG A 330 5.05 -27.93 5.28
CA ARG A 330 6.19 -28.84 5.11
C ARG A 330 7.48 -28.04 5.21
N PHE A 331 8.54 -28.72 5.55
CA PHE A 331 9.88 -28.15 5.62
C PHE A 331 10.78 -28.87 4.62
N ASP A 332 11.64 -28.14 3.93
CA ASP A 332 12.59 -28.73 2.98
C ASP A 332 13.65 -29.62 3.66
N THR A 333 13.79 -29.50 4.97
CA THR A 333 14.60 -30.39 5.83
C THR A 333 13.92 -31.69 6.21
N GLY A 334 12.61 -31.83 5.91
CA GLY A 334 11.77 -32.99 6.25
C GLY A 334 10.98 -32.78 7.53
N ASP A 335 11.63 -32.76 8.67
CA ASP A 335 10.98 -32.60 9.98
C ASP A 335 10.85 -31.13 10.40
N PRO A 336 9.81 -30.80 11.20
CA PRO A 336 9.68 -29.48 11.79
C PRO A 336 10.89 -29.10 12.64
N PRO A 337 11.43 -27.88 12.48
CA PRO A 337 12.63 -27.47 13.21
C PRO A 337 12.34 -27.27 14.70
N GLN A 338 13.34 -27.59 15.53
CA GLN A 338 13.26 -27.32 16.96
C GLN A 338 13.18 -25.81 17.22
N GLY A 339 12.19 -25.39 18.03
CA GLY A 339 12.01 -23.98 18.43
C GLY A 339 11.06 -23.17 17.56
N LEU A 340 10.72 -23.61 16.36
CA LEU A 340 9.66 -22.99 15.57
C LEU A 340 8.28 -23.51 16.04
N ARG A 341 7.33 -22.62 16.21
CA ARG A 341 5.95 -22.95 16.58
C ARG A 341 5.00 -22.67 15.44
N PRO A 342 3.96 -23.48 15.25
CA PRO A 342 2.92 -23.21 14.22
C PRO A 342 2.34 -21.80 14.29
N SER A 343 2.15 -21.26 15.50
CA SER A 343 1.64 -19.89 15.71
C SER A 343 2.57 -18.77 15.22
N GLN A 344 3.79 -19.07 14.84
CA GLN A 344 4.74 -18.11 14.24
C GLN A 344 4.66 -18.07 12.71
N ILE A 345 3.79 -18.91 12.11
CA ILE A 345 3.59 -18.97 10.68
C ILE A 345 2.19 -18.44 10.36
N PHE A 346 2.14 -17.40 9.55
CA PHE A 346 0.91 -16.73 9.12
C PHE A 346 0.58 -17.15 7.70
N VAL A 347 -0.37 -18.07 7.55
CA VAL A 347 -0.87 -18.47 6.23
C VAL A 347 -2.03 -17.54 5.86
N MET A 348 -1.99 -16.97 4.66
CA MET A 348 -2.99 -16.02 4.20
C MET A 348 -3.32 -16.23 2.71
N ALA A 349 -4.50 -15.77 2.29
CA ALA A 349 -4.83 -15.63 0.88
C ALA A 349 -4.62 -14.19 0.44
N THR A 350 -3.93 -14.01 -0.69
CA THR A 350 -3.72 -12.71 -1.34
C THR A 350 -4.50 -12.70 -2.65
N PHE A 351 -5.50 -11.84 -2.77
CA PHE A 351 -6.41 -11.86 -3.92
C PHE A 351 -5.83 -11.12 -5.13
N VAL A 352 -6.18 -11.59 -6.34
CA VAL A 352 -5.80 -10.94 -7.60
C VAL A 352 -6.51 -9.60 -7.74
N ASP A 353 -7.76 -9.53 -7.31
CA ASP A 353 -8.52 -8.29 -7.28
C ASP A 353 -8.03 -7.41 -6.11
N PRO A 354 -7.55 -6.18 -6.37
CA PRO A 354 -7.09 -5.28 -5.33
C PRO A 354 -8.17 -4.88 -4.32
N PHE A 355 -9.46 -5.01 -4.66
CA PHE A 355 -10.55 -4.81 -3.72
C PHE A 355 -10.79 -6.02 -2.80
N GLY A 356 -10.40 -7.21 -3.23
CA GLY A 356 -10.49 -8.44 -2.43
C GLY A 356 -9.64 -8.39 -1.16
N ASP A 357 -8.48 -7.74 -1.19
CA ASP A 357 -7.56 -7.66 -0.06
C ASP A 357 -8.02 -6.75 1.07
N GLN A 358 -8.63 -5.63 0.75
CA GLN A 358 -9.08 -4.70 1.80
C GLN A 358 -10.20 -5.31 2.66
N MET A 359 -10.80 -6.39 2.20
CA MET A 359 -11.97 -6.99 2.82
C MET A 359 -11.90 -8.53 2.99
N GLY A 360 -10.97 -9.22 2.34
CA GLY A 360 -10.92 -10.68 2.27
C GLY A 360 -10.21 -11.38 3.43
N GLY A 361 -9.29 -10.71 4.10
CA GLY A 361 -8.47 -11.32 5.14
C GLY A 361 -9.09 -11.44 6.53
N MET A 362 -10.25 -10.82 6.77
CA MET A 362 -10.83 -10.75 8.13
C MET A 362 -12.23 -11.37 8.27
N ASN A 363 -12.85 -11.86 7.21
CA ASN A 363 -14.22 -12.39 7.30
C ASN A 363 -14.31 -13.83 7.78
N GLY A 364 -13.22 -14.60 7.69
CA GLY A 364 -13.14 -16.00 8.15
C GLY A 364 -12.51 -16.19 9.52
N GLY A 365 -12.18 -15.11 10.22
CA GLY A 365 -11.35 -15.17 11.43
C GLY A 365 -9.85 -15.16 11.12
N PRO A 366 -8.98 -15.06 12.15
CA PRO A 366 -7.55 -15.16 11.97
C PRO A 366 -7.20 -16.53 11.38
N PRO A 367 -6.20 -16.59 10.47
CA PRO A 367 -5.72 -17.87 9.94
C PRO A 367 -5.29 -18.77 11.10
N VAL A 368 -5.74 -20.01 11.07
CA VAL A 368 -5.42 -20.98 12.13
C VAL A 368 -4.41 -21.97 11.59
N THR A 369 -3.21 -21.94 12.18
CA THR A 369 -2.22 -23.01 12.01
C THR A 369 -2.23 -23.88 13.27
N HIS A 370 -2.51 -25.16 13.09
CA HIS A 370 -2.64 -26.12 14.20
C HIS A 370 -1.30 -26.72 14.62
N ASP A 371 -1.26 -27.30 15.81
CA ASP A 371 -0.04 -27.90 16.38
C ASP A 371 0.53 -29.07 15.54
N ASP A 372 -0.27 -29.68 14.70
CA ASP A 372 0.11 -30.75 13.77
C ASP A 372 0.59 -30.22 12.39
N TRP A 373 0.83 -28.91 12.29
CA TRP A 373 1.24 -28.21 11.07
C TRP A 373 0.20 -28.21 9.95
N THR A 374 -1.05 -28.48 10.27
CA THR A 374 -2.15 -28.23 9.34
C THR A 374 -2.62 -26.77 9.45
N PHE A 375 -3.23 -26.28 8.38
CA PHE A 375 -3.82 -24.94 8.38
C PHE A 375 -5.20 -24.95 7.73
N GLU A 376 -6.01 -23.99 8.15
CA GLU A 376 -7.32 -23.74 7.57
C GLU A 376 -7.52 -22.22 7.38
N LEU A 377 -7.94 -21.85 6.15
CA LEU A 377 -8.35 -20.49 5.79
C LEU A 377 -9.81 -20.54 5.38
N GLN A 378 -10.66 -19.79 6.05
CA GLN A 378 -12.09 -19.75 5.79
C GLN A 378 -12.50 -18.42 5.13
N GLY A 379 -13.68 -18.41 4.50
CA GLY A 379 -14.29 -17.20 3.93
C GLY A 379 -13.59 -16.68 2.67
N LEU A 380 -12.90 -17.57 1.95
CA LEU A 380 -12.21 -17.23 0.71
C LEU A 380 -13.18 -17.05 -0.45
N ARG A 381 -12.83 -16.16 -1.40
CA ARG A 381 -13.64 -15.85 -2.58
C ARG A 381 -12.79 -15.35 -3.75
N GLY A 382 -13.36 -15.46 -4.95
CA GLY A 382 -12.68 -15.00 -6.16
C GLY A 382 -11.38 -15.75 -6.43
N ARG A 383 -10.43 -15.10 -7.06
CA ARG A 383 -9.13 -15.68 -7.42
C ARG A 383 -8.00 -15.09 -6.59
N GLY A 384 -7.09 -15.93 -6.12
CA GLY A 384 -6.00 -15.48 -5.28
C GLY A 384 -4.88 -16.50 -5.13
N PHE A 385 -3.84 -16.08 -4.41
CA PHE A 385 -2.67 -16.88 -4.10
C PHE A 385 -2.69 -17.25 -2.61
N ILE A 386 -2.25 -18.45 -2.28
CA ILE A 386 -1.91 -18.77 -0.89
C ILE A 386 -0.48 -18.33 -0.63
N ARG A 387 -0.27 -17.67 0.49
CA ARG A 387 1.02 -17.15 0.96
C ARG A 387 1.26 -17.55 2.41
N ALA A 388 2.51 -17.63 2.78
CA ALA A 388 2.88 -17.83 4.18
C ALA A 388 4.05 -16.91 4.53
N ASP A 389 3.88 -16.16 5.62
CA ASP A 389 4.93 -15.37 6.25
C ASP A 389 5.33 -16.00 7.58
N THR A 390 6.58 -15.81 7.99
CA THR A 390 7.06 -16.32 9.27
C THR A 390 7.77 -15.23 10.07
N MET A 391 7.68 -15.31 11.39
CA MET A 391 8.46 -14.45 12.31
C MET A 391 9.87 -15.01 12.57
N SER A 392 10.44 -15.76 11.62
CA SER A 392 11.71 -16.45 11.76
C SER A 392 12.50 -16.41 10.46
N ASP A 393 13.66 -17.05 10.41
CA ASP A 393 14.51 -17.17 9.21
C ASP A 393 13.96 -18.13 8.13
N TRP A 394 12.76 -18.64 8.34
CA TRP A 394 12.09 -19.49 7.36
C TRP A 394 11.30 -18.63 6.36
N GLN A 395 11.31 -19.04 5.10
CA GLN A 395 10.55 -18.38 4.04
C GLN A 395 9.72 -19.40 3.24
N MET A 396 8.63 -18.93 2.65
CA MET A 396 7.82 -19.74 1.77
C MET A 396 8.58 -20.03 0.47
N LYS A 397 8.89 -21.30 0.23
CA LYS A 397 9.52 -21.77 -1.01
C LYS A 397 8.47 -21.94 -2.10
N ARG A 398 7.43 -22.70 -1.83
CA ARG A 398 6.34 -23.00 -2.79
C ARG A 398 5.07 -23.48 -2.12
N VAL A 399 3.99 -23.42 -2.90
CA VAL A 399 2.69 -24.01 -2.58
C VAL A 399 2.37 -25.07 -3.65
N ARG A 400 1.99 -26.26 -3.23
CA ARG A 400 1.56 -27.34 -4.11
C ARG A 400 0.11 -27.72 -3.84
N ARG A 401 -0.57 -28.16 -4.88
CA ARG A 401 -1.85 -28.84 -4.79
C ARG A 401 -1.78 -30.13 -5.60
N GLU A 402 -2.04 -31.26 -4.97
CA GLU A 402 -1.96 -32.59 -5.64
C GLU A 402 -0.62 -32.80 -6.39
N GLY A 403 0.48 -32.34 -5.81
CA GLY A 403 1.82 -32.44 -6.40
C GLY A 403 2.17 -31.37 -7.45
N VAL A 404 1.19 -30.60 -7.95
CA VAL A 404 1.42 -29.52 -8.91
C VAL A 404 1.80 -28.23 -8.17
N ASP A 405 2.83 -27.53 -8.64
CA ASP A 405 3.22 -26.22 -8.12
C ASP A 405 2.21 -25.15 -8.55
N VAL A 406 1.52 -24.57 -7.56
CA VAL A 406 0.52 -23.51 -7.74
C VAL A 406 0.94 -22.21 -7.08
N THR A 407 2.22 -22.08 -6.73
CA THR A 407 2.73 -20.93 -5.99
C THR A 407 2.38 -19.60 -6.64
N ASP A 408 2.58 -19.49 -7.95
CA ASP A 408 2.40 -18.25 -8.71
C ASP A 408 1.23 -18.34 -9.70
N THR A 409 0.34 -19.32 -9.48
CA THR A 409 -0.91 -19.49 -10.21
C THR A 409 -2.09 -19.17 -9.30
N PRO A 410 -2.96 -18.20 -9.65
CA PRO A 410 -4.10 -17.88 -8.81
C PRO A 410 -5.07 -19.06 -8.73
N LEU A 411 -5.42 -19.45 -7.52
CA LEU A 411 -6.47 -20.45 -7.24
C LEU A 411 -7.84 -19.77 -7.32
N ASP A 412 -8.83 -20.52 -7.77
CA ASP A 412 -10.23 -20.07 -7.78
C ASP A 412 -10.94 -20.59 -6.51
N PHE A 413 -11.39 -19.67 -5.67
CA PHE A 413 -12.10 -19.95 -4.42
C PHE A 413 -13.63 -20.00 -4.61
N ALA A 414 -14.09 -20.51 -5.75
CA ALA A 414 -15.51 -20.78 -5.96
C ALA A 414 -16.01 -21.99 -5.16
N SER A 415 -15.11 -22.88 -4.72
CA SER A 415 -15.38 -24.05 -3.88
C SER A 415 -14.22 -24.33 -2.94
N ASP A 416 -14.44 -25.18 -1.94
CA ASP A 416 -13.40 -25.60 -1.00
C ASP A 416 -12.19 -26.19 -1.73
N ILE A 417 -11.01 -25.90 -1.20
CA ILE A 417 -9.73 -26.36 -1.74
C ILE A 417 -9.02 -27.14 -0.64
N ASP A 418 -8.86 -28.44 -0.86
CA ASP A 418 -8.13 -29.33 0.03
C ASP A 418 -6.78 -29.75 -0.57
N GLY A 419 -5.93 -30.33 0.27
CA GLY A 419 -4.66 -30.94 -0.16
C GLY A 419 -3.56 -29.96 -0.53
N LEU A 420 -3.63 -28.74 0.00
CA LEU A 420 -2.55 -27.78 -0.17
C LEU A 420 -1.34 -28.15 0.68
N GLU A 421 -0.15 -28.02 0.10
CA GLU A 421 1.12 -28.17 0.80
C GLU A 421 1.95 -26.91 0.64
N ILE A 422 2.26 -26.24 1.76
CA ILE A 422 3.17 -25.09 1.80
C ILE A 422 4.53 -25.59 2.23
N GLU A 423 5.52 -25.49 1.37
CA GLU A 423 6.91 -25.86 1.69
C GLU A 423 7.68 -24.61 2.12
N LEU A 424 8.27 -24.67 3.31
CA LEU A 424 9.14 -23.63 3.87
C LEU A 424 10.59 -24.03 3.73
N THR A 425 11.48 -23.06 3.62
CA THR A 425 12.95 -23.24 3.51
C THR A 425 13.71 -22.18 4.30
N GLN A 426 14.90 -22.53 4.76
CA GLN A 426 15.92 -21.58 5.24
C GLN A 426 16.97 -21.26 4.16
N ARG A 427 16.88 -21.89 2.99
CA ARG A 427 17.77 -21.62 1.86
C ARG A 427 17.32 -20.36 1.13
N VAL A 428 17.46 -19.25 1.82
CA VAL A 428 17.08 -17.94 1.30
C VAL A 428 18.16 -17.45 0.34
N THR A 429 17.77 -17.08 -0.87
CA THR A 429 18.67 -16.46 -1.84
C THR A 429 19.05 -15.05 -1.38
N THR A 430 20.26 -14.65 -1.65
CA THR A 430 20.77 -13.31 -1.34
C THR A 430 21.50 -12.75 -2.56
N ILE A 431 21.17 -11.54 -2.95
CA ILE A 431 21.91 -10.78 -3.97
C ILE A 431 22.52 -9.59 -3.25
N SER A 432 23.82 -9.40 -3.36
CA SER A 432 24.52 -8.28 -2.75
C SER A 432 25.59 -7.70 -3.66
N GLY A 433 25.87 -6.41 -3.54
CA GLY A 433 26.89 -5.77 -4.32
C GLY A 433 26.92 -4.25 -4.16
N GLY A 434 27.61 -3.59 -5.06
CA GLY A 434 27.72 -2.13 -5.11
C GLY A 434 27.13 -1.54 -6.39
N VAL A 435 26.79 -0.25 -6.33
CA VAL A 435 26.46 0.53 -7.53
C VAL A 435 27.51 1.61 -7.73
N SER A 436 28.01 1.73 -8.97
CA SER A 436 28.99 2.75 -9.34
C SER A 436 28.54 3.56 -10.55
N ASP A 437 28.98 4.80 -10.64
CA ASP A 437 28.94 5.63 -11.84
C ASP A 437 30.37 6.00 -12.27
N ASP A 438 30.49 6.88 -13.26
CA ASP A 438 31.80 7.34 -13.75
C ASP A 438 32.59 8.18 -12.73
N ARG A 439 31.96 8.55 -11.61
CA ARG A 439 32.55 9.33 -10.50
C ARG A 439 32.91 8.49 -9.29
N GLY A 440 32.54 7.20 -9.30
CA GLY A 440 32.75 6.26 -8.22
C GLY A 440 31.46 5.64 -7.69
N VAL A 441 31.30 5.58 -6.36
CA VAL A 441 30.13 4.95 -5.72
C VAL A 441 28.86 5.77 -5.98
N ALA A 442 27.86 5.17 -6.60
CA ALA A 442 26.58 5.79 -6.91
C ALA A 442 25.58 5.57 -5.75
N LEU A 443 25.58 6.49 -4.79
CA LEU A 443 24.67 6.42 -3.65
C LEU A 443 23.20 6.73 -3.98
N ASP A 444 22.95 7.40 -5.11
CA ASP A 444 21.62 7.86 -5.52
C ASP A 444 20.99 6.98 -6.58
N ALA A 445 21.26 5.69 -6.50
CA ALA A 445 20.70 4.68 -7.39
C ALA A 445 19.59 3.89 -6.71
N THR A 446 18.70 3.35 -7.53
CA THR A 446 17.79 2.27 -7.15
C THR A 446 18.13 1.06 -7.99
N VAL A 447 18.40 -0.06 -7.35
CA VAL A 447 18.59 -1.36 -7.99
C VAL A 447 17.24 -2.03 -8.13
N ILE A 448 16.94 -2.49 -9.33
CA ILE A 448 15.75 -3.31 -9.61
C ILE A 448 16.24 -4.65 -10.11
N VAL A 449 15.75 -5.73 -9.51
CA VAL A 449 15.95 -7.10 -9.96
C VAL A 449 14.60 -7.69 -10.32
N PHE A 450 14.46 -8.17 -11.53
CA PHE A 450 13.20 -8.73 -12.03
C PHE A 450 13.45 -9.97 -12.91
N ALA A 451 12.47 -10.88 -12.95
CA ALA A 451 12.58 -12.08 -13.78
C ALA A 451 12.77 -11.72 -15.25
N ASP A 452 13.63 -12.46 -15.97
CA ASP A 452 13.82 -12.33 -17.43
C ASP A 452 12.57 -12.74 -18.23
N ASP A 453 11.64 -13.45 -17.59
CA ASP A 453 10.37 -13.91 -18.15
C ASP A 453 9.24 -12.93 -17.85
N PRO A 454 8.67 -12.22 -18.86
CA PRO A 454 7.57 -11.28 -18.66
C PRO A 454 6.30 -11.88 -18.07
N ALA A 455 6.06 -13.19 -18.22
CA ALA A 455 4.92 -13.86 -17.61
C ALA A 455 4.95 -13.82 -16.06
N LYS A 456 6.12 -13.50 -15.48
CA LYS A 456 6.34 -13.37 -14.05
C LYS A 456 6.21 -11.93 -13.51
N TRP A 457 5.84 -10.95 -14.35
CA TRP A 457 5.71 -9.54 -13.94
C TRP A 457 4.30 -9.15 -13.50
N GLY A 458 3.43 -10.11 -13.29
CA GLY A 458 2.05 -9.86 -12.86
C GLY A 458 1.94 -9.08 -11.54
N PRO A 459 0.76 -8.58 -11.22
CA PRO A 459 0.50 -7.93 -9.93
C PRO A 459 0.96 -8.82 -8.77
N ARG A 460 1.63 -8.22 -7.77
CA ARG A 460 2.15 -8.92 -6.58
C ARG A 460 3.17 -10.03 -6.87
N SER A 461 3.87 -9.90 -7.99
CA SER A 461 4.97 -10.81 -8.34
C SER A 461 6.03 -10.83 -7.22
N ARG A 462 6.45 -12.01 -6.82
CA ARG A 462 7.59 -12.25 -5.92
C ARG A 462 8.92 -12.32 -6.67
N PHE A 463 8.90 -12.11 -7.98
CA PHE A 463 10.06 -12.13 -8.87
C PHE A 463 10.58 -10.73 -9.20
N ILE A 464 10.11 -9.71 -8.50
CA ILE A 464 10.52 -8.31 -8.69
C ILE A 464 10.84 -7.73 -7.32
N GLU A 465 12.08 -7.34 -7.12
CA GLU A 465 12.54 -6.71 -5.89
C GLU A 465 13.39 -5.48 -6.17
N THR A 466 13.41 -4.57 -5.23
CA THR A 466 14.19 -3.33 -5.32
C THR A 466 15.01 -3.09 -4.07
N ALA A 467 16.18 -2.50 -4.25
CA ALA A 467 16.98 -2.02 -3.13
C ALA A 467 17.61 -0.67 -3.46
N ARG A 468 17.85 0.15 -2.45
CA ARG A 468 18.73 1.32 -2.56
C ARG A 468 20.05 1.01 -1.87
N PRO A 469 21.17 1.46 -2.46
CA PRO A 469 22.46 1.38 -1.79
C PRO A 469 22.42 2.12 -0.43
N ASP A 470 23.06 1.54 0.57
CA ASP A 470 23.25 2.14 1.88
C ASP A 470 24.26 3.31 1.84
N GLN A 471 24.65 3.82 3.01
CA GLN A 471 25.64 4.90 3.12
C GLN A 471 27.04 4.52 2.62
N GLN A 472 27.33 3.24 2.42
CA GLN A 472 28.56 2.72 1.83
C GLN A 472 28.43 2.38 0.35
N GLY A 473 27.27 2.59 -0.23
CA GLY A 473 26.98 2.25 -1.62
C GLY A 473 26.70 0.76 -1.87
N ARG A 474 26.39 0.01 -0.84
CA ARG A 474 26.11 -1.42 -0.91
C ARG A 474 24.61 -1.68 -0.84
N PHE A 475 24.16 -2.65 -1.62
CA PHE A 475 22.77 -3.10 -1.56
C PHE A 475 22.68 -4.59 -1.27
N THR A 476 21.56 -5.00 -0.72
CA THR A 476 21.23 -6.40 -0.49
C THR A 476 19.74 -6.62 -0.78
N ILE A 477 19.45 -7.70 -1.51
CA ILE A 477 18.09 -8.19 -1.83
C ILE A 477 18.03 -9.64 -1.37
N HIS A 478 16.95 -10.02 -0.69
CA HIS A 478 16.73 -11.36 -0.18
C HIS A 478 15.44 -11.97 -0.73
N GLY A 479 15.40 -13.31 -0.79
CA GLY A 479 14.15 -14.06 -0.96
C GLY A 479 13.60 -14.17 -2.37
N LEU A 480 14.33 -13.72 -3.40
CA LEU A 480 13.93 -13.98 -4.78
C LEU A 480 13.95 -15.49 -5.07
N PRO A 481 12.90 -16.05 -5.71
CA PRO A 481 12.91 -17.45 -6.11
C PRO A 481 14.06 -17.79 -7.06
N PRO A 482 14.52 -19.05 -7.10
CA PRO A 482 15.49 -19.47 -8.12
C PRO A 482 14.97 -19.22 -9.53
N GLY A 483 15.85 -18.77 -10.45
CA GLY A 483 15.45 -18.46 -11.82
C GLY A 483 16.43 -17.58 -12.58
N ARG A 484 16.03 -17.17 -13.80
CA ARG A 484 16.75 -16.21 -14.62
C ARG A 484 16.23 -14.81 -14.35
N TYR A 485 17.13 -13.88 -14.12
CA TYR A 485 16.83 -12.51 -13.73
C TYR A 485 17.63 -11.51 -14.57
N VAL A 486 17.12 -10.29 -14.57
CA VAL A 486 17.82 -9.10 -15.05
C VAL A 486 17.91 -8.10 -13.91
N ALA A 487 19.09 -7.54 -13.70
CA ALA A 487 19.32 -6.47 -12.74
C ALA A 487 19.72 -5.18 -13.43
N ILE A 488 19.19 -4.06 -12.95
CA ILE A 488 19.54 -2.73 -13.46
C ILE A 488 19.61 -1.73 -12.31
N ALA A 489 20.51 -0.77 -12.37
CA ALA A 489 20.58 0.37 -11.48
C ALA A 489 20.15 1.64 -12.21
N VAL A 490 19.13 2.32 -11.70
CA VAL A 490 18.58 3.57 -12.25
C VAL A 490 18.74 4.72 -11.27
N GLY A 491 18.90 5.94 -11.80
CA GLY A 491 19.09 7.13 -10.97
C GLY A 491 17.80 7.68 -10.34
N TYR A 492 16.64 7.22 -10.82
CA TYR A 492 15.36 7.63 -10.29
C TYR A 492 14.29 6.59 -10.56
N LEU A 493 13.50 6.30 -9.54
CA LEU A 493 12.37 5.38 -9.61
C LEU A 493 11.32 5.80 -8.56
N GLU A 494 10.09 5.97 -8.98
CA GLU A 494 8.99 6.17 -8.04
C GLU A 494 8.46 4.83 -7.50
N PRO A 495 8.00 4.79 -6.25
CA PRO A 495 7.38 3.58 -5.71
C PRO A 495 6.20 3.11 -6.56
N GLY A 496 6.25 1.85 -6.99
CA GLY A 496 5.26 1.22 -7.88
C GLY A 496 5.74 1.08 -9.32
N GLU A 497 6.60 1.97 -9.82
CA GLU A 497 7.13 1.91 -11.19
C GLU A 497 8.00 0.66 -11.43
N GLU A 498 8.59 0.11 -10.38
CA GLU A 498 9.33 -1.17 -10.45
C GLU A 498 8.48 -2.34 -10.94
N ARG A 499 7.16 -2.19 -10.93
CA ARG A 499 6.19 -3.21 -11.35
C ARG A 499 5.46 -2.86 -12.66
N ASP A 500 5.81 -1.73 -13.29
CA ASP A 500 5.24 -1.34 -14.58
C ASP A 500 5.85 -2.17 -15.71
N PRO A 501 5.08 -3.05 -16.40
CA PRO A 501 5.60 -3.92 -17.43
C PRO A 501 6.24 -3.17 -18.60
N ASP A 502 5.75 -1.97 -18.93
CA ASP A 502 6.33 -1.15 -20.01
C ASP A 502 7.75 -0.71 -19.68
N LEU A 503 7.99 -0.34 -18.39
CA LEU A 503 9.32 0.04 -17.93
C LEU A 503 10.25 -1.18 -17.84
N LEU A 504 9.77 -2.30 -17.31
CA LEU A 504 10.55 -3.54 -17.21
C LEU A 504 10.97 -4.03 -18.60
N GLU A 505 10.08 -4.01 -19.59
CA GLU A 505 10.42 -4.38 -20.97
C GLU A 505 11.44 -3.43 -21.59
N GLY A 506 11.36 -2.13 -21.30
CA GLY A 506 12.35 -1.13 -21.74
C GLY A 506 13.72 -1.30 -21.09
N TRP A 507 13.78 -1.81 -19.86
CA TRP A 507 15.02 -2.03 -19.11
C TRP A 507 15.67 -3.38 -19.40
N ARG A 508 14.89 -4.41 -19.71
CA ARG A 508 15.36 -5.78 -19.92
C ARG A 508 16.59 -5.90 -20.83
N PRO A 509 16.65 -5.27 -22.02
CA PRO A 509 17.81 -5.37 -22.92
C PRO A 509 19.05 -4.60 -22.44
N ARG A 510 18.90 -3.72 -21.43
CA ARG A 510 19.97 -2.86 -20.90
C ARG A 510 20.50 -3.32 -19.55
N GLY A 511 19.79 -4.22 -18.91
CA GLY A 511 20.17 -4.77 -17.62
C GLY A 511 21.21 -5.87 -17.73
N THR A 512 21.74 -6.27 -16.58
CA THR A 512 22.70 -7.36 -16.44
C THR A 512 21.94 -8.66 -16.19
N PRO A 513 21.96 -9.63 -17.13
CA PRO A 513 21.31 -10.92 -16.94
C PRO A 513 22.16 -11.81 -16.02
N PHE A 514 21.49 -12.57 -15.15
CA PHE A 514 22.12 -13.58 -14.31
C PHE A 514 21.14 -14.71 -13.96
N THR A 515 21.66 -15.79 -13.40
CA THR A 515 20.86 -16.92 -12.91
C THR A 515 21.05 -17.04 -11.40
N LEU A 516 19.98 -17.29 -10.67
CA LEU A 516 19.98 -17.45 -9.23
C LEU A 516 19.54 -18.87 -8.89
N SER A 517 20.38 -19.61 -8.14
CA SER A 517 20.09 -20.94 -7.65
C SER A 517 19.50 -20.90 -6.24
N GLU A 518 18.90 -21.99 -5.78
CA GLU A 518 18.31 -22.08 -4.44
C GLU A 518 19.38 -21.88 -3.35
N GLY A 519 19.13 -20.95 -2.43
CA GLY A 519 20.03 -20.63 -1.32
C GLY A 519 21.35 -19.95 -1.73
N GLU A 520 21.47 -19.53 -2.99
CA GLU A 520 22.67 -18.88 -3.50
C GLU A 520 22.83 -17.48 -2.92
N THR A 521 24.09 -17.15 -2.56
CA THR A 521 24.51 -15.76 -2.39
C THR A 521 25.23 -15.31 -3.65
N HIS A 522 24.58 -14.44 -4.42
CA HIS A 522 25.07 -13.93 -5.68
C HIS A 522 25.67 -12.53 -5.53
N ALA A 523 26.92 -12.36 -5.91
CA ALA A 523 27.59 -11.06 -5.91
C ALA A 523 27.33 -10.35 -7.26
N LEU A 524 26.85 -9.10 -7.20
CA LEU A 524 26.43 -8.37 -8.38
C LEU A 524 26.78 -6.88 -8.28
N ASP A 525 27.84 -6.46 -8.92
CA ASP A 525 28.17 -5.04 -9.05
C ASP A 525 27.56 -4.44 -10.32
N LEU A 526 26.91 -3.30 -10.17
CA LEU A 526 26.16 -2.64 -11.23
C LEU A 526 26.72 -1.26 -11.54
N LYS A 527 26.62 -0.86 -12.80
CA LYS A 527 26.81 0.52 -13.23
C LYS A 527 25.47 1.24 -13.30
N LEU A 528 25.47 2.50 -12.84
CA LEU A 528 24.30 3.35 -12.97
C LEU A 528 23.97 3.57 -14.46
N SER A 529 22.79 3.17 -14.86
CA SER A 529 22.31 3.39 -16.23
C SER A 529 21.90 4.85 -16.41
N ALA A 530 22.44 5.49 -17.45
CA ALA A 530 22.00 6.82 -17.86
C ALA A 530 20.69 6.70 -18.68
N PHE A 531 19.63 7.38 -18.20
CA PHE A 531 18.35 7.53 -18.92
C PHE A 531 18.01 9.00 -19.05
#